data_367b4f93cb8d5dacd6cb5efbf66fb1d0
#
_entry.id   367b4f93cb8d5dacd6cb5efbf66fb1d0
#
_cell.length_a   1.000
_cell.length_b   1.000
_cell.length_c   1.000
_cell.angle_alpha   90.00
_cell.angle_beta   90.00
_cell.angle_gamma   90.00
#
_symmetry.space_group_name_H-M   'P 1'
#
loop_
_entity.id
_entity.type
_entity.pdbx_description
1 polymer ?
#
loop_
_entity_poly.entity_id
_entity_poly.type
_entity_poly.pdbx_seq_one_letter_code
_entity_poly.pdbx_strand_id
1 'polypeptide(L)'
;MSSNGTAKNHEWESNPRWNGVIRPYTYNDVDRLRGTVRIEYTLARLGAEKLWDLLHSRPYVPALGAMTGNQAMQQVKAGLEAIYVSGWQVAADANDAAQVYPDQSLYPADSVPNMCRRINQALMRADQIHKSEGRNGMYWFAPIVADAEAGFGGNLNAFELMKAMIEGGAACVHFEDQLSSAKKCGHLGGKVLVPTQEAIQKLVAARLAADVMGVPTLIMARTDADSAHLL
;
A
#
# COMPACT_ATOMS: atom_id res chain seq x y z
N MET A 1 28.98 -12.56 -15.44
CA MET A 1 27.65 -11.91 -15.31
C MET A 1 27.42 -11.39 -13.88
N SER A 2 28.33 -10.57 -13.34
CA SER A 2 28.24 -10.13 -11.92
C SER A 2 28.30 -8.60 -11.70
N SER A 3 28.13 -7.79 -12.75
CA SER A 3 28.26 -6.32 -12.63
C SER A 3 26.97 -5.57 -12.27
N ASN A 4 25.79 -6.22 -12.36
CA ASN A 4 24.51 -5.57 -12.09
C ASN A 4 24.12 -5.52 -10.60
N GLY A 5 24.64 -6.42 -9.76
CA GLY A 5 24.32 -6.46 -8.33
C GLY A 5 24.94 -5.34 -7.52
N THR A 6 26.19 -5.00 -7.83
CA THR A 6 26.94 -3.93 -7.15
C THR A 6 26.39 -2.54 -7.47
N ALA A 7 25.95 -2.29 -8.70
CA ALA A 7 25.41 -0.99 -9.09
C ALA A 7 24.05 -0.66 -8.40
N LYS A 8 23.25 -1.66 -8.07
CA LYS A 8 21.92 -1.44 -7.44
C LYS A 8 21.95 -1.45 -5.90
N ASN A 9 22.92 -2.11 -5.27
CA ASN A 9 23.21 -1.85 -3.87
C ASN A 9 23.61 -0.38 -3.66
N HIS A 10 24.31 0.20 -4.62
CA HIS A 10 24.68 1.62 -4.61
C HIS A 10 23.44 2.55 -4.67
N GLU A 11 22.35 2.16 -5.32
CA GLU A 11 21.11 2.97 -5.36
C GLU A 11 20.42 3.04 -3.99
N TRP A 12 20.38 1.95 -3.23
CA TRP A 12 19.81 1.96 -1.88
C TRP A 12 20.65 2.76 -0.89
N GLU A 13 21.97 2.78 -1.07
CA GLU A 13 22.91 3.50 -0.21
C GLU A 13 23.00 4.99 -0.58
N SER A 14 22.87 5.33 -1.85
CA SER A 14 23.09 6.68 -2.36
C SER A 14 21.82 7.56 -2.44
N ASN A 15 20.64 6.96 -2.48
CA ASN A 15 19.39 7.69 -2.60
C ASN A 15 18.85 8.10 -1.21
N PRO A 16 18.73 9.40 -0.91
CA PRO A 16 18.24 9.92 0.37
C PRO A 16 16.88 9.36 0.80
N ARG A 17 16.07 8.92 -0.16
CA ARG A 17 14.77 8.25 0.10
C ARG A 17 14.91 7.03 1.03
N TRP A 18 16.07 6.36 0.99
CA TRP A 18 16.30 5.15 1.75
C TRP A 18 17.08 5.38 3.06
N ASN A 19 17.31 6.64 3.43
CA ASN A 19 17.97 6.95 4.68
C ASN A 19 17.20 6.35 5.87
N GLY A 20 17.90 5.57 6.70
CA GLY A 20 17.31 4.91 7.86
C GLY A 20 16.53 3.62 7.56
N VAL A 21 16.36 3.23 6.30
CA VAL A 21 15.74 1.95 5.92
C VAL A 21 16.77 0.83 5.95
N ILE A 22 16.69 -0.02 6.96
CA ILE A 22 17.57 -1.19 7.12
C ILE A 22 16.93 -2.39 6.45
N ARG A 23 17.65 -3.00 5.50
CA ARG A 23 17.25 -4.24 4.82
C ARG A 23 18.10 -5.40 5.36
N PRO A 24 17.51 -6.38 6.08
CA PRO A 24 18.24 -7.57 6.54
C PRO A 24 18.45 -8.61 5.42
N TYR A 25 18.43 -8.17 4.16
CA TYR A 25 18.65 -8.97 2.95
C TYR A 25 19.43 -8.16 1.93
N THR A 26 20.04 -8.86 0.98
CA THR A 26 20.88 -8.28 -0.07
C THR A 26 20.09 -8.09 -1.37
N TYR A 27 20.66 -7.31 -2.29
CA TYR A 27 20.11 -7.20 -3.64
C TYR A 27 20.10 -8.56 -4.37
N ASN A 28 21.08 -9.43 -4.10
CA ASN A 28 21.10 -10.78 -4.69
C ASN A 28 19.92 -11.63 -4.19
N ASP A 29 19.49 -11.46 -2.95
CA ASP A 29 18.30 -12.14 -2.44
C ASP A 29 17.03 -11.63 -3.16
N VAL A 30 16.93 -10.33 -3.37
CA VAL A 30 15.85 -9.73 -4.16
C VAL A 30 15.84 -10.24 -5.59
N ASP A 31 16.99 -10.28 -6.25
CA ASP A 31 17.09 -10.73 -7.65
C ASP A 31 16.75 -12.22 -7.81
N ARG A 32 17.13 -13.06 -6.84
CA ARG A 32 16.75 -14.48 -6.78
C ARG A 32 15.24 -14.70 -6.66
N LEU A 33 14.53 -13.80 -5.97
CA LEU A 33 13.09 -13.89 -5.76
C LEU A 33 12.29 -13.29 -6.92
N ARG A 34 12.93 -12.51 -7.78
CA ARG A 34 12.30 -12.00 -9.00
C ARG A 34 12.16 -13.13 -10.03
N GLY A 35 11.03 -13.10 -10.76
CA GLY A 35 10.90 -13.91 -11.97
C GLY A 35 11.81 -13.40 -13.10
N THR A 36 11.93 -14.19 -14.14
CA THR A 36 12.73 -13.83 -15.33
C THR A 36 12.07 -12.74 -16.19
N VAL A 37 10.73 -12.63 -16.13
CA VAL A 37 9.96 -11.58 -16.79
C VAL A 37 9.76 -10.41 -15.83
N ARG A 38 10.16 -9.22 -16.27
CA ARG A 38 9.95 -7.97 -15.50
C ARG A 38 8.65 -7.33 -15.93
N ILE A 39 7.73 -7.16 -14.98
CA ILE A 39 6.49 -6.43 -15.16
C ILE A 39 6.68 -5.03 -14.58
N GLU A 40 6.22 -4.00 -15.29
CA GLU A 40 6.23 -2.63 -14.82
C GLU A 40 4.89 -2.26 -14.19
N TYR A 41 4.91 -1.90 -12.93
CA TYR A 41 3.74 -1.45 -12.16
C TYR A 41 3.69 0.08 -12.16
N THR A 42 3.44 0.65 -13.34
CA THR A 42 3.57 2.10 -13.60
C THR A 42 2.73 2.94 -12.65
N LEU A 43 1.47 2.58 -12.39
CA LEU A 43 0.59 3.36 -11.51
C LEU A 43 1.09 3.35 -10.06
N ALA A 44 1.50 2.20 -9.55
CA ALA A 44 2.07 2.10 -8.20
C ALA A 44 3.36 2.92 -8.07
N ARG A 45 4.24 2.86 -9.06
CA ARG A 45 5.49 3.62 -9.08
C ARG A 45 5.24 5.13 -9.09
N LEU A 46 4.44 5.62 -10.04
CA LEU A 46 4.10 7.04 -10.15
C LEU A 46 3.39 7.55 -8.89
N GLY A 47 2.48 6.75 -8.35
CA GLY A 47 1.79 7.07 -7.10
C GLY A 47 2.75 7.17 -5.91
N ALA A 48 3.68 6.20 -5.78
CA ALA A 48 4.66 6.18 -4.70
C ALA A 48 5.66 7.35 -4.78
N GLU A 49 6.11 7.69 -5.98
CA GLU A 49 6.97 8.86 -6.21
C GLU A 49 6.22 10.15 -5.85
N LYS A 50 5.01 10.33 -6.36
CA LYS A 50 4.18 11.49 -6.07
C LYS A 50 3.84 11.65 -4.59
N LEU A 51 3.46 10.56 -3.92
CA LEU A 51 3.14 10.61 -2.49
C LEU A 51 4.38 10.98 -1.66
N TRP A 52 5.55 10.46 -2.02
CA TRP A 52 6.80 10.84 -1.38
C TRP A 52 7.05 12.35 -1.49
N ASP A 53 6.91 12.91 -2.68
CA ASP A 53 7.10 14.34 -2.92
C ASP A 53 6.07 15.19 -2.15
N LEU A 54 4.80 14.77 -2.12
CA LEU A 54 3.76 15.45 -1.36
C LEU A 54 4.07 15.49 0.14
N LEU A 55 4.51 14.37 0.71
CA LEU A 55 4.84 14.27 2.15
C LEU A 55 6.05 15.13 2.55
N HIS A 56 6.93 15.50 1.59
CA HIS A 56 8.11 16.33 1.84
C HIS A 56 7.93 17.80 1.45
N SER A 57 6.92 18.12 0.64
CA SER A 57 6.69 19.47 0.13
C SER A 57 5.45 20.14 0.69
N ARG A 58 4.54 19.40 1.33
CA ARG A 58 3.29 19.92 1.86
C ARG A 58 3.26 19.87 3.39
N PRO A 59 2.62 20.83 4.06
CA PRO A 59 2.41 20.76 5.50
C PRO A 59 1.46 19.63 5.91
N TYR A 60 0.56 19.23 5.01
CA TYR A 60 -0.32 18.07 5.11
C TYR A 60 -0.77 17.65 3.71
N VAL A 61 -1.18 16.39 3.57
CA VAL A 61 -1.72 15.85 2.30
C VAL A 61 -3.22 15.57 2.51
N PRO A 62 -4.12 16.34 1.87
CA PRO A 62 -5.56 16.12 2.02
C PRO A 62 -5.97 14.83 1.32
N ALA A 63 -6.57 13.92 2.09
CA ALA A 63 -7.06 12.62 1.61
C ALA A 63 -8.36 12.24 2.28
N LEU A 64 -9.24 11.54 1.57
CA LEU A 64 -10.45 10.94 2.11
C LEU A 64 -10.60 9.50 1.64
N GLY A 65 -11.38 8.71 2.38
CA GLY A 65 -11.75 7.35 2.00
C GLY A 65 -12.59 7.31 0.73
N ALA A 66 -12.32 6.36 -0.16
CA ALA A 66 -13.14 6.06 -1.32
C ALA A 66 -13.35 4.56 -1.46
N MET A 67 -14.60 4.17 -1.73
CA MET A 67 -15.00 2.77 -1.99
C MET A 67 -15.50 2.56 -3.41
N THR A 68 -15.57 3.60 -4.21
CA THR A 68 -15.95 3.53 -5.62
C THR A 68 -15.06 4.41 -6.47
N GLY A 69 -14.88 4.04 -7.72
CA GLY A 69 -14.14 4.87 -8.66
C GLY A 69 -14.79 6.25 -8.85
N ASN A 70 -16.12 6.36 -8.75
CA ASN A 70 -16.79 7.64 -8.83
C ASN A 70 -16.47 8.55 -7.65
N GLN A 71 -16.45 8.02 -6.42
CA GLN A 71 -16.03 8.80 -5.25
C GLN A 71 -14.60 9.32 -5.44
N ALA A 72 -13.67 8.44 -5.86
CA ALA A 72 -12.29 8.83 -6.12
C ALA A 72 -12.16 9.92 -7.19
N MET A 73 -12.89 9.81 -8.31
CA MET A 73 -12.92 10.85 -9.34
C MET A 73 -13.45 12.19 -8.80
N GLN A 74 -14.50 12.18 -7.96
CA GLN A 74 -15.02 13.40 -7.36
C GLN A 74 -14.04 14.02 -6.36
N GLN A 75 -13.33 13.18 -5.59
CA GLN A 75 -12.27 13.65 -4.69
C GLN A 75 -11.15 14.36 -5.46
N VAL A 76 -10.66 13.75 -6.55
CA VAL A 76 -9.64 14.37 -7.40
C VAL A 76 -10.13 15.69 -7.99
N LYS A 77 -11.38 15.76 -8.49
CA LYS A 77 -11.99 17.01 -8.98
C LYS A 77 -12.10 18.08 -7.89
N ALA A 78 -12.32 17.67 -6.65
CA ALA A 78 -12.41 18.58 -5.51
C ALA A 78 -11.03 19.03 -4.99
N GLY A 79 -9.93 18.53 -5.58
CA GLY A 79 -8.57 18.93 -5.23
C GLY A 79 -7.91 18.12 -4.12
N LEU A 80 -8.45 16.94 -3.76
CA LEU A 80 -7.75 16.04 -2.86
C LEU A 80 -6.50 15.49 -3.55
N GLU A 81 -5.40 15.46 -2.79
CA GLU A 81 -4.08 15.10 -3.31
C GLU A 81 -3.74 13.62 -3.14
N ALA A 82 -4.50 12.88 -2.31
CA ALA A 82 -4.40 11.45 -2.14
C ALA A 82 -5.77 10.81 -1.88
N ILE A 83 -5.87 9.50 -2.07
CA ILE A 83 -7.06 8.69 -1.83
C ILE A 83 -6.71 7.65 -0.77
N TYR A 84 -7.60 7.46 0.21
CA TYR A 84 -7.47 6.40 1.19
C TYR A 84 -8.41 5.24 0.88
N VAL A 85 -7.90 4.01 0.93
CA VAL A 85 -8.71 2.78 0.86
C VAL A 85 -8.68 2.11 2.22
N SER A 86 -9.76 2.28 2.97
CA SER A 86 -9.92 1.82 4.35
C SER A 86 -10.34 0.36 4.39
N GLY A 87 -9.64 -0.47 5.15
CA GLY A 87 -10.04 -1.86 5.43
C GLY A 87 -11.38 -1.93 6.16
N TRP A 88 -11.64 -1.02 7.09
CA TRP A 88 -12.93 -0.92 7.76
C TRP A 88 -14.10 -0.69 6.80
N GLN A 89 -13.96 0.25 5.85
CA GLN A 89 -14.99 0.50 4.85
C GLN A 89 -15.14 -0.70 3.90
N VAL A 90 -14.04 -1.32 3.51
CA VAL A 90 -14.07 -2.54 2.67
C VAL A 90 -14.76 -3.69 3.40
N ALA A 91 -14.48 -3.91 4.68
CA ALA A 91 -15.17 -4.91 5.48
C ALA A 91 -16.70 -4.70 5.49
N ALA A 92 -17.13 -3.45 5.66
CA ALA A 92 -18.55 -3.10 5.78
C ALA A 92 -19.31 -3.20 4.44
N ASP A 93 -18.73 -2.68 3.35
CA ASP A 93 -19.54 -2.42 2.13
C ASP A 93 -18.92 -2.88 0.81
N ALA A 94 -17.65 -3.30 0.78
CA ALA A 94 -16.95 -3.43 -0.50
C ALA A 94 -15.98 -4.61 -0.60
N ASN A 95 -16.13 -5.63 0.27
CA ASN A 95 -15.30 -6.82 0.19
C ASN A 95 -15.78 -7.81 -0.89
N ASP A 96 -14.87 -8.65 -1.35
CA ASP A 96 -15.13 -9.60 -2.43
C ASP A 96 -15.97 -10.83 -2.00
N ALA A 97 -16.23 -10.99 -0.70
CA ALA A 97 -17.19 -11.99 -0.21
C ALA A 97 -18.65 -11.50 -0.34
N ALA A 98 -18.90 -10.26 -0.74
CA ALA A 98 -20.22 -9.64 -0.79
C ALA A 98 -20.99 -9.75 0.53
N GLN A 99 -20.28 -9.66 1.65
CA GLN A 99 -20.82 -9.74 3.00
C GLN A 99 -20.60 -8.41 3.73
N VAL A 100 -21.34 -8.21 4.82
CA VAL A 100 -21.10 -7.13 5.77
C VAL A 100 -20.37 -7.72 6.97
N TYR A 101 -19.11 -7.33 7.12
CA TYR A 101 -18.29 -7.80 8.23
C TYR A 101 -17.95 -6.67 9.20
N PRO A 102 -17.79 -6.99 10.49
CA PRO A 102 -17.06 -6.09 11.37
C PRO A 102 -15.59 -6.00 10.91
N ASP A 103 -14.93 -4.92 11.30
CA ASP A 103 -13.51 -4.69 11.01
C ASP A 103 -12.60 -5.61 11.85
N GLN A 104 -12.55 -6.86 11.47
CA GLN A 104 -11.82 -7.95 12.14
C GLN A 104 -11.06 -8.84 11.15
N SER A 105 -10.74 -8.33 9.97
CA SER A 105 -10.02 -9.07 8.91
C SER A 105 -10.71 -10.37 8.50
N LEU A 106 -12.06 -10.38 8.48
CA LEU A 106 -12.86 -11.57 8.11
C LEU A 106 -13.12 -11.64 6.60
N TYR A 107 -12.89 -10.56 5.87
CA TYR A 107 -13.07 -10.52 4.43
C TYR A 107 -11.84 -11.09 3.70
N PRO A 108 -11.98 -11.49 2.41
CA PRO A 108 -10.86 -11.98 1.62
C PRO A 108 -9.73 -10.96 1.53
N ALA A 109 -8.48 -11.39 1.72
CA ALA A 109 -7.30 -10.52 1.79
C ALA A 109 -7.05 -9.71 0.51
N ASP A 110 -7.57 -10.15 -0.63
CA ASP A 110 -7.45 -9.47 -1.93
C ASP A 110 -8.50 -8.38 -2.16
N SER A 111 -9.46 -8.20 -1.23
CA SER A 111 -10.53 -7.20 -1.37
C SER A 111 -9.99 -5.77 -1.46
N VAL A 112 -9.03 -5.38 -0.62
CA VAL A 112 -8.40 -4.05 -0.68
C VAL A 112 -7.55 -3.87 -1.94
N PRO A 113 -6.69 -4.82 -2.35
CA PRO A 113 -6.02 -4.78 -3.65
C PRO A 113 -6.98 -4.62 -4.84
N ASN A 114 -8.09 -5.35 -4.85
CA ASN A 114 -9.12 -5.25 -5.89
C ASN A 114 -9.82 -3.89 -5.87
N MET A 115 -10.05 -3.29 -4.71
CA MET A 115 -10.58 -1.93 -4.59
C MET A 115 -9.61 -0.90 -5.17
N CYS A 116 -8.32 -1.00 -4.87
CA CYS A 116 -7.28 -0.14 -5.47
C CYS A 116 -7.31 -0.23 -6.99
N ARG A 117 -7.41 -1.45 -7.53
CA ARG A 117 -7.51 -1.68 -8.97
C ARG A 117 -8.76 -1.03 -9.57
N ARG A 118 -9.94 -1.19 -8.95
CA ARG A 118 -11.20 -0.58 -9.40
C ARG A 118 -11.11 0.95 -9.44
N ILE A 119 -10.54 1.56 -8.40
CA ILE A 119 -10.32 3.01 -8.34
C ILE A 119 -9.38 3.46 -9.46
N ASN A 120 -8.23 2.82 -9.61
CA ASN A 120 -7.28 3.15 -10.67
C ASN A 120 -7.86 3.00 -12.08
N GLN A 121 -8.71 1.99 -12.33
CA GLN A 121 -9.40 1.85 -13.61
C GLN A 121 -10.36 3.02 -13.88
N ALA A 122 -11.05 3.52 -12.87
CA ALA A 122 -11.92 4.70 -13.01
C ALA A 122 -11.11 5.97 -13.30
N LEU A 123 -9.99 6.17 -12.59
CA LEU A 123 -9.09 7.31 -12.83
C LEU A 123 -8.45 7.25 -14.22
N MET A 124 -8.02 6.07 -14.66
CA MET A 124 -7.51 5.86 -16.02
C MET A 124 -8.57 6.19 -17.08
N ARG A 125 -9.82 5.78 -16.87
CA ARG A 125 -10.91 6.11 -17.79
C ARG A 125 -11.19 7.61 -17.82
N ALA A 126 -11.15 8.28 -16.67
CA ALA A 126 -11.31 9.73 -16.60
C ALA A 126 -10.19 10.47 -17.34
N ASP A 127 -8.94 10.02 -17.18
CA ASP A 127 -7.79 10.53 -17.91
C ASP A 127 -7.94 10.36 -19.43
N GLN A 128 -8.29 9.15 -19.87
CA GLN A 128 -8.53 8.85 -21.28
C GLN A 128 -9.61 9.76 -21.92
N ILE A 129 -10.72 9.99 -21.20
CA ILE A 129 -11.80 10.87 -21.65
C ILE A 129 -11.27 12.30 -21.77
N HIS A 130 -10.60 12.84 -20.74
CA HIS A 130 -10.03 14.18 -20.78
C HIS A 130 -9.05 14.35 -21.94
N LYS A 131 -8.18 13.37 -22.12
CA LYS A 131 -7.21 13.37 -23.22
C LYS A 131 -7.92 13.40 -24.59
N SER A 132 -8.96 12.57 -24.78
CA SER A 132 -9.70 12.48 -26.03
C SER A 132 -10.49 13.75 -26.36
N GLU A 133 -10.90 14.49 -25.33
CA GLU A 133 -11.63 15.76 -25.45
C GLU A 133 -10.71 16.98 -25.55
N GLY A 134 -9.40 16.77 -25.59
CA GLY A 134 -8.41 17.86 -25.60
C GLY A 134 -8.35 18.68 -24.30
N ARG A 135 -8.92 18.19 -23.22
CA ARG A 135 -8.88 18.84 -21.92
C ARG A 135 -7.53 18.53 -21.25
N ASN A 136 -6.80 19.57 -20.93
CA ASN A 136 -5.52 19.49 -20.24
C ASN A 136 -5.61 20.15 -18.85
N GLY A 137 -4.73 19.79 -17.93
CA GLY A 137 -4.56 20.49 -16.65
C GLY A 137 -5.03 19.74 -15.42
N MET A 138 -5.69 18.58 -15.53
CA MET A 138 -6.04 17.75 -14.38
C MET A 138 -5.19 16.48 -14.37
N TYR A 139 -4.47 16.25 -13.28
CA TYR A 139 -3.78 15.00 -13.03
C TYR A 139 -4.69 14.05 -12.24
N TRP A 140 -5.18 13.01 -12.89
CA TRP A 140 -6.16 12.09 -12.32
C TRP A 140 -5.58 11.08 -11.32
N PHE A 141 -4.30 10.73 -11.45
CA PHE A 141 -3.68 9.64 -10.70
C PHE A 141 -3.23 10.08 -9.30
N ALA A 142 -4.20 10.46 -8.45
CA ALA A 142 -3.92 10.69 -7.05
C ALA A 142 -3.40 9.40 -6.40
N PRO A 143 -2.30 9.46 -5.62
CA PRO A 143 -1.73 8.28 -4.98
C PRO A 143 -2.71 7.64 -4.01
N ILE A 144 -2.80 6.31 -4.04
CA ILE A 144 -3.66 5.54 -3.15
C ILE A 144 -2.85 5.06 -1.94
N VAL A 145 -3.32 5.39 -0.75
CA VAL A 145 -2.88 4.83 0.53
C VAL A 145 -3.84 3.72 0.92
N ALA A 146 -3.36 2.50 1.05
CA ALA A 146 -4.18 1.30 1.23
C ALA A 146 -3.96 0.63 2.59
N ASP A 147 -5.04 0.12 3.15
CA ASP A 147 -5.06 -0.60 4.42
C ASP A 147 -4.73 -2.09 4.19
N ALA A 148 -3.68 -2.59 4.81
CA ALA A 148 -3.32 -4.01 4.83
C ALA A 148 -3.69 -4.70 6.14
N GLU A 149 -4.48 -4.04 7.01
CA GLU A 149 -4.84 -4.62 8.29
C GLU A 149 -3.58 -5.07 9.08
N ALA A 150 -3.66 -6.17 9.79
CA ALA A 150 -2.51 -6.82 10.42
C ALA A 150 -1.73 -7.76 9.48
N GLY A 151 -1.94 -7.68 8.16
CA GLY A 151 -1.29 -8.50 7.15
C GLY A 151 -1.96 -9.85 6.87
N PHE A 152 -3.15 -10.11 7.43
CA PHE A 152 -3.94 -11.34 7.24
C PHE A 152 -3.20 -12.64 7.62
N GLY A 153 -2.20 -12.55 8.48
CA GLY A 153 -1.41 -13.68 8.96
C GLY A 153 0.01 -13.29 9.33
N GLY A 154 0.96 -14.14 8.98
CA GLY A 154 2.39 -13.94 9.25
C GLY A 154 3.12 -13.21 8.12
N ASN A 155 4.45 -13.36 8.13
CA ASN A 155 5.35 -12.66 7.18
C ASN A 155 5.08 -13.01 5.72
N LEU A 156 4.76 -14.27 5.42
CA LEU A 156 4.45 -14.71 4.05
C LEU A 156 3.14 -14.08 3.55
N ASN A 157 2.14 -13.97 4.43
CA ASN A 157 0.88 -13.29 4.09
C ASN A 157 1.14 -11.81 3.80
N ALA A 158 1.93 -11.11 4.64
CA ALA A 158 2.29 -9.72 4.43
C ALA A 158 3.07 -9.51 3.11
N PHE A 159 3.97 -10.44 2.76
CA PHE A 159 4.70 -10.42 1.50
C PHE A 159 3.77 -10.52 0.29
N GLU A 160 2.88 -11.52 0.26
CA GLU A 160 1.96 -11.73 -0.87
C GLU A 160 0.90 -10.63 -0.95
N LEU A 161 0.37 -10.17 0.19
CA LEU A 161 -0.57 -9.05 0.22
C LEU A 161 0.06 -7.77 -0.34
N MET A 162 1.32 -7.48 0.02
CA MET A 162 2.03 -6.31 -0.50
C MET A 162 2.20 -6.38 -2.02
N LYS A 163 2.47 -7.56 -2.58
CA LYS A 163 2.52 -7.76 -4.03
C LYS A 163 1.17 -7.44 -4.67
N ALA A 164 0.09 -7.99 -4.13
CA ALA A 164 -1.27 -7.74 -4.63
C ALA A 164 -1.66 -6.24 -4.56
N MET A 165 -1.25 -5.53 -3.50
CA MET A 165 -1.43 -4.08 -3.36
C MET A 165 -0.70 -3.31 -4.46
N ILE A 166 0.55 -3.68 -4.76
CA ILE A 166 1.34 -3.06 -5.84
C ILE A 166 0.70 -3.34 -7.21
N GLU A 167 0.24 -4.56 -7.45
CA GLU A 167 -0.51 -4.92 -8.65
C GLU A 167 -1.82 -4.14 -8.80
N GLY A 168 -2.47 -3.85 -7.68
CA GLY A 168 -3.64 -2.96 -7.61
C GLY A 168 -3.31 -1.48 -7.84
N GLY A 169 -2.02 -1.12 -7.80
CA GLY A 169 -1.54 0.25 -8.01
C GLY A 169 -1.52 1.11 -6.75
N ALA A 170 -1.40 0.51 -5.56
CA ALA A 170 -1.23 1.23 -4.31
C ALA A 170 0.12 1.95 -4.25
N ALA A 171 0.11 3.22 -3.83
CA ALA A 171 1.28 4.07 -3.64
C ALA A 171 1.94 3.88 -2.28
N CYS A 172 1.12 3.64 -1.27
CA CYS A 172 1.50 3.39 0.11
C CYS A 172 0.60 2.30 0.68
N VAL A 173 1.17 1.46 1.54
CA VAL A 173 0.43 0.42 2.26
C VAL A 173 0.78 0.49 3.73
N HIS A 174 -0.22 0.55 4.60
CA HIS A 174 0.02 0.48 6.03
C HIS A 174 -0.31 -0.89 6.60
N PHE A 175 0.52 -1.32 7.54
CA PHE A 175 0.37 -2.55 8.31
C PHE A 175 0.32 -2.20 9.80
N GLU A 176 -0.57 -2.82 10.53
CA GLU A 176 -0.70 -2.64 11.97
C GLU A 176 -0.10 -3.81 12.75
N ASP A 177 0.28 -3.53 13.99
CA ASP A 177 0.93 -4.46 14.92
C ASP A 177 -0.05 -5.37 15.69
N GLN A 178 -1.30 -5.47 15.25
CA GLN A 178 -2.27 -6.37 15.85
C GLN A 178 -1.99 -7.84 15.46
N LEU A 179 -2.37 -8.76 16.35
CA LEU A 179 -2.45 -10.18 16.04
C LEU A 179 -3.58 -10.43 15.04
N SER A 180 -3.24 -10.91 13.83
CA SER A 180 -4.20 -11.04 12.71
C SER A 180 -5.44 -11.90 13.08
N SER A 181 -5.27 -12.97 13.86
CA SER A 181 -6.35 -13.84 14.28
C SER A 181 -7.28 -13.24 15.35
N ALA A 182 -6.89 -12.15 15.99
CA ALA A 182 -7.66 -11.46 17.02
C ALA A 182 -7.85 -9.97 16.71
N LYS A 183 -7.62 -9.57 15.46
CA LYS A 183 -7.70 -8.19 14.99
C LYS A 183 -9.07 -7.57 15.27
N LYS A 184 -9.07 -6.32 15.69
CA LYS A 184 -10.27 -5.51 15.93
C LYS A 184 -10.11 -4.12 15.33
N CYS A 185 -11.25 -3.48 15.06
CA CYS A 185 -11.29 -2.08 14.66
C CYS A 185 -10.50 -1.19 15.64
N GLY A 186 -9.83 -0.18 15.13
CA GLY A 186 -9.06 0.76 15.93
C GLY A 186 -9.83 1.42 17.07
N HIS A 187 -11.16 1.53 16.95
CA HIS A 187 -12.05 2.11 17.98
C HIS A 187 -12.48 1.11 19.08
N LEU A 188 -12.25 -0.19 18.88
CA LEU A 188 -12.64 -1.22 19.83
C LEU A 188 -11.55 -1.48 20.86
N GLY A 189 -11.96 -1.69 22.11
CA GLY A 189 -11.06 -2.14 23.17
C GLY A 189 -10.69 -3.61 23.04
N GLY A 190 -9.68 -4.04 23.83
CA GLY A 190 -9.25 -5.44 23.88
C GLY A 190 -8.49 -5.90 22.62
N LYS A 191 -7.79 -5.00 21.98
CA LYS A 191 -6.86 -5.34 20.90
C LYS A 191 -5.68 -6.15 21.47
N VAL A 192 -5.21 -7.11 20.67
CA VAL A 192 -4.04 -7.93 20.98
C VAL A 192 -2.94 -7.53 20.01
N LEU A 193 -1.79 -7.11 20.56
CA LEU A 193 -0.62 -6.81 19.76
C LEU A 193 0.23 -8.06 19.55
N VAL A 194 1.03 -8.06 18.49
CA VAL A 194 2.13 -9.02 18.34
C VAL A 194 3.40 -8.44 19.00
N PRO A 195 4.37 -9.29 19.39
CA PRO A 195 5.67 -8.81 19.81
C PRO A 195 6.30 -7.88 18.75
N THR A 196 6.99 -6.83 19.20
CA THR A 196 7.60 -5.82 18.31
C THR A 196 8.45 -6.45 17.20
N GLN A 197 9.17 -7.52 17.53
CA GLN A 197 10.00 -8.22 16.54
C GLN A 197 9.16 -8.86 15.41
N GLU A 198 7.96 -9.37 15.72
CA GLU A 198 7.05 -9.91 14.71
C GLU A 198 6.49 -8.79 13.82
N ALA A 199 6.10 -7.65 14.41
CA ALA A 199 5.67 -6.48 13.65
C ALA A 199 6.77 -6.00 12.69
N ILE A 200 8.01 -5.89 13.17
CA ILE A 200 9.18 -5.55 12.34
C ILE A 200 9.34 -6.54 11.19
N GLN A 201 9.25 -7.84 11.46
CA GLN A 201 9.39 -8.88 10.42
C GLN A 201 8.30 -8.77 9.34
N LYS A 202 7.07 -8.44 9.68
CA LYS A 202 5.99 -8.18 8.70
C LYS A 202 6.32 -6.97 7.81
N LEU A 203 6.80 -5.87 8.40
CA LEU A 203 7.21 -4.69 7.64
C LEU A 203 8.41 -4.97 6.72
N VAL A 204 9.37 -5.75 7.21
CA VAL A 204 10.52 -6.21 6.39
C VAL A 204 10.05 -7.08 5.23
N ALA A 205 9.09 -8.00 5.45
CA ALA A 205 8.51 -8.82 4.40
C ALA A 205 7.79 -7.97 3.33
N ALA A 206 7.02 -6.97 3.77
CA ALA A 206 6.38 -6.01 2.86
C ALA A 206 7.43 -5.20 2.06
N ARG A 207 8.52 -4.74 2.70
CA ARG A 207 9.61 -4.04 1.99
C ARG A 207 10.29 -4.95 0.98
N LEU A 208 10.57 -6.20 1.35
CA LEU A 208 11.15 -7.19 0.44
C LEU A 208 10.24 -7.41 -0.78
N ALA A 209 8.93 -7.54 -0.58
CA ALA A 209 7.95 -7.68 -1.67
C ALA A 209 8.03 -6.50 -2.64
N ALA A 210 8.04 -5.27 -2.14
CA ALA A 210 8.13 -4.08 -2.99
C ALA A 210 9.48 -3.99 -3.72
N ASP A 211 10.58 -4.37 -3.08
CA ASP A 211 11.89 -4.41 -3.72
C ASP A 211 11.95 -5.52 -4.80
N VAL A 212 11.34 -6.68 -4.57
CA VAL A 212 11.18 -7.76 -5.57
C VAL A 212 10.35 -7.27 -6.76
N MET A 213 9.24 -6.58 -6.52
CA MET A 213 8.39 -5.99 -7.55
C MET A 213 9.05 -4.80 -8.28
N GLY A 214 10.12 -4.23 -7.70
CA GLY A 214 10.85 -3.10 -8.27
C GLY A 214 10.10 -1.77 -8.17
N VAL A 215 9.25 -1.60 -7.17
CA VAL A 215 8.45 -0.40 -6.95
C VAL A 215 8.83 0.26 -5.62
N PRO A 216 9.05 1.59 -5.58
CA PRO A 216 9.41 2.30 -4.36
C PRO A 216 8.17 2.60 -3.48
N THR A 217 7.23 1.64 -3.38
CA THR A 217 6.01 1.78 -2.58
C THR A 217 6.34 2.15 -1.15
N LEU A 218 5.63 3.14 -0.60
CA LEU A 218 5.78 3.52 0.79
C LEU A 218 5.17 2.45 1.69
N ILE A 219 5.81 2.21 2.82
CA ILE A 219 5.28 1.34 3.87
C ILE A 219 5.09 2.20 5.10
N MET A 220 3.89 2.19 5.63
CA MET A 220 3.53 2.95 6.82
C MET A 220 3.33 1.96 7.97
N ALA A 221 4.17 2.06 8.99
CA ALA A 221 3.96 1.31 10.22
C ALA A 221 2.84 1.97 11.03
N ARG A 222 1.80 1.22 11.35
CA ARG A 222 0.73 1.64 12.25
C ARG A 222 0.86 0.86 13.56
N THR A 223 0.66 1.56 14.68
CA THR A 223 0.53 0.91 15.97
C THR A 223 -0.84 1.15 16.56
N ASP A 224 -1.40 0.13 17.17
CA ASP A 224 -2.64 0.16 17.93
C ASP A 224 -2.41 0.06 19.46
N ALA A 225 -1.18 0.32 19.90
CA ALA A 225 -0.74 0.18 21.29
C ALA A 225 -1.52 1.06 22.28
N ASP A 226 -2.03 2.23 21.83
CA ASP A 226 -2.77 3.17 22.68
C ASP A 226 -4.00 2.55 23.37
N SER A 227 -4.67 1.61 22.70
CA SER A 227 -5.87 0.96 23.24
C SER A 227 -5.74 -0.56 23.35
N ALA A 228 -4.54 -1.10 23.24
CA ALA A 228 -4.28 -2.53 23.43
C ALA A 228 -4.07 -2.86 24.93
N HIS A 229 -4.57 -4.01 25.34
CA HIS A 229 -4.43 -4.52 26.69
C HIS A 229 -3.64 -5.83 26.77
N LEU A 230 -3.39 -6.47 25.64
CA LEU A 230 -2.72 -7.76 25.53
C LEU A 230 -1.62 -7.72 24.47
N LEU A 231 -0.59 -8.52 24.72
CA LEU A 231 0.54 -8.74 23.84
C LEU A 231 0.64 -10.23 23.53
#